data_53c0f175d9ac80581d959b77dbf6e6cf
#
_entry.id   53c0f175d9ac80581d959b77dbf6e6cf
#
_cell.length_a   1.000
_cell.length_b   1.000
_cell.length_c   1.000
_cell.angle_alpha   90.00
_cell.angle_beta   90.00
_cell.angle_gamma   90.00
#
_symmetry.space_group_name_H-M   'P 1'
#
loop_
_entity.id
_entity.type
_entity.pdbx_description
1 polymer ?
#
loop_
_entity_poly.entity_id
_entity_poly.type
_entity_poly.pdbx_seq_one_letter_code
_entity_poly.pdbx_strand_id
1 'polypeptide(L)'
;HHCVSPSRIIVGDGSDEVIDLLFRICVEPGVNNAVAFMPCFGIYTTQAALCGVELRQTPVNADFSFPWDNLLKLVDDKTSLVFVTTPDNPSGYTPPVAELETLAKALPDTCLLVLDEAYMDFTDDEADYSLVKRLDEFPNVIISRTFSKSFGMAGLRLGYAIVPEELA
;
A
#
# COMPACT_ATOMS: atom_id res chain seq x y z
N HIS A 1 2.44 14.08 14.06
CA HIS A 1 2.12 14.59 12.72
C HIS A 1 0.78 14.03 12.22
N HIS A 2 0.60 12.71 12.20
CA HIS A 2 -0.63 12.08 11.71
C HIS A 2 -1.75 11.94 12.76
N CYS A 3 -1.52 12.34 14.00
CA CYS A 3 -2.47 12.22 15.13
C CYS A 3 -2.93 10.77 15.41
N VAL A 4 -2.11 9.79 15.08
CA VAL A 4 -2.33 8.37 15.38
C VAL A 4 -1.55 7.94 16.62
N SER A 5 -2.02 6.89 17.31
CA SER A 5 -1.29 6.31 18.44
C SER A 5 0.08 5.78 18.00
N PRO A 6 1.16 6.04 18.76
CA PRO A 6 2.47 5.43 18.49
C PRO A 6 2.44 3.89 18.44
N SER A 7 1.49 3.26 19.16
CA SER A 7 1.30 1.80 19.13
C SER A 7 0.87 1.28 17.76
N ARG A 8 0.40 2.12 16.85
CA ARG A 8 0.01 1.76 15.49
C ARG A 8 1.12 1.98 14.46
N ILE A 9 2.33 2.35 14.89
CA ILE A 9 3.44 2.68 13.99
C ILE A 9 4.48 1.56 14.05
N ILE A 10 4.70 0.92 12.91
CA ILE A 10 5.79 -0.02 12.68
C ILE A 10 6.90 0.72 11.95
N VAL A 11 8.13 0.65 12.46
CA VAL A 11 9.32 1.29 11.86
C VAL A 11 10.19 0.21 11.23
N GLY A 12 10.74 0.49 10.05
CA GLY A 12 11.60 -0.45 9.31
C GLY A 12 12.81 0.22 8.65
N ASP A 13 13.71 -0.60 8.14
CA ASP A 13 14.85 -0.21 7.30
C ASP A 13 14.35 0.23 5.90
N GLY A 14 13.82 1.46 5.85
CA GLY A 14 13.02 1.96 4.76
C GLY A 14 11.61 1.33 4.71
N SER A 15 10.76 1.83 3.81
CA SER A 15 9.48 1.21 3.53
C SER A 15 9.60 -0.20 2.92
N ASP A 16 10.77 -0.53 2.38
CA ASP A 16 11.05 -1.85 1.80
C ASP A 16 10.94 -2.96 2.83
N GLU A 17 11.50 -2.76 4.05
CA GLU A 17 11.36 -3.73 5.14
C GLU A 17 9.92 -3.82 5.65
N VAL A 18 9.20 -2.71 5.70
CA VAL A 18 7.78 -2.73 6.05
C VAL A 18 6.99 -3.61 5.08
N ILE A 19 7.24 -3.47 3.77
CA ILE A 19 6.59 -4.29 2.74
C ILE A 19 6.97 -5.77 2.90
N ASP A 20 8.25 -6.08 3.17
CA ASP A 20 8.70 -7.46 3.46
C ASP A 20 7.95 -8.05 4.66
N LEU A 21 7.84 -7.30 5.75
CA LEU A 21 7.12 -7.73 6.96
C LEU A 21 5.65 -8.02 6.66
N LEU A 22 4.97 -7.18 5.86
CA LEU A 22 3.57 -7.41 5.48
C LEU A 22 3.39 -8.71 4.71
N PHE A 23 4.29 -9.04 3.78
CA PHE A 23 4.25 -10.34 3.10
C PHE A 23 4.45 -11.51 4.07
N ARG A 24 5.38 -11.38 5.03
CA ARG A 24 5.68 -12.47 5.99
C ARG A 24 4.59 -12.69 7.03
N ILE A 25 3.88 -11.63 7.42
CA ILE A 25 2.87 -11.68 8.49
C ILE A 25 1.48 -11.98 7.94
N CYS A 26 1.13 -11.38 6.79
CA CYS A 26 -0.24 -11.38 6.29
C CYS A 26 -0.50 -12.42 5.21
N VAL A 27 0.53 -13.10 4.69
CA VAL A 27 0.35 -13.99 3.54
C VAL A 27 0.93 -15.39 3.82
N GLU A 28 0.12 -16.42 3.65
CA GLU A 28 0.58 -17.81 3.71
C GLU A 28 1.05 -18.27 2.32
N PRO A 29 2.34 -18.66 2.16
CA PRO A 29 2.91 -19.08 0.88
C PRO A 29 2.13 -20.23 0.23
N GLY A 30 1.84 -20.11 -1.06
CA GLY A 30 1.10 -21.12 -1.81
C GLY A 30 -0.40 -21.24 -1.48
N VAL A 31 -0.90 -20.44 -0.53
CA VAL A 31 -2.31 -20.42 -0.14
C VAL A 31 -2.96 -19.09 -0.53
N ASN A 32 -2.35 -17.99 -0.07
CA ASN A 32 -2.84 -16.65 -0.34
C ASN A 32 -2.17 -16.03 -1.57
N ASN A 33 -2.75 -14.94 -2.04
CA ASN A 33 -2.21 -14.11 -3.11
C ASN A 33 -2.21 -12.63 -2.73
N ALA A 34 -1.46 -11.85 -3.50
CA ALA A 34 -1.46 -10.39 -3.45
C ALA A 34 -1.83 -9.82 -4.82
N VAL A 35 -2.35 -8.59 -4.84
CA VAL A 35 -2.78 -7.91 -6.08
C VAL A 35 -2.13 -6.53 -6.16
N ALA A 36 -1.73 -6.11 -7.36
CA ALA A 36 -1.19 -4.78 -7.63
C ALA A 36 -1.46 -4.34 -9.08
N PHE A 37 -1.24 -3.07 -9.36
CA PHE A 37 -1.16 -2.57 -10.73
C PHE A 37 0.20 -2.91 -11.38
N MET A 38 0.29 -2.79 -12.71
CA MET A 38 1.57 -2.83 -13.44
C MET A 38 1.60 -1.73 -14.53
N PRO A 39 2.74 -1.04 -14.72
CA PRO A 39 3.96 -1.18 -13.91
C PRO A 39 3.74 -0.72 -12.46
N CYS A 40 4.55 -1.22 -11.54
CA CYS A 40 4.53 -0.82 -10.13
C CYS A 40 5.94 -0.77 -9.55
N PHE A 41 6.05 -0.36 -8.28
CA PHE A 41 7.31 -0.43 -7.57
C PHE A 41 7.81 -1.88 -7.48
N GLY A 42 9.02 -2.14 -8.00
CA GLY A 42 9.56 -3.50 -8.20
C GLY A 42 9.68 -4.35 -6.93
N ILE A 43 9.65 -3.73 -5.76
CA ILE A 43 9.73 -4.43 -4.48
C ILE A 43 8.56 -5.41 -4.27
N TYR A 44 7.35 -5.07 -4.73
CA TYR A 44 6.19 -5.97 -4.56
C TYR A 44 6.42 -7.30 -5.28
N THR A 45 6.90 -7.25 -6.51
CA THR A 45 7.23 -8.45 -7.30
C THR A 45 8.36 -9.24 -6.65
N THR A 46 9.39 -8.54 -6.16
CA THR A 46 10.54 -9.18 -5.50
C THR A 46 10.12 -9.88 -4.22
N GLN A 47 9.37 -9.22 -3.35
CA GLN A 47 8.95 -9.80 -2.08
C GLN A 47 7.95 -10.93 -2.26
N ALA A 48 7.00 -10.78 -3.18
CA ALA A 48 6.09 -11.88 -3.52
C ALA A 48 6.86 -13.14 -3.95
N ALA A 49 7.86 -12.98 -4.84
CA ALA A 49 8.70 -14.10 -5.28
C ALA A 49 9.52 -14.71 -4.13
N LEU A 50 10.14 -13.89 -3.28
CA LEU A 50 10.92 -14.35 -2.12
C LEU A 50 10.06 -15.11 -1.09
N CYS A 51 8.83 -14.67 -0.91
CA CYS A 51 7.88 -15.29 0.02
C CYS A 51 7.08 -16.45 -0.60
N GLY A 52 7.25 -16.76 -1.89
CA GLY A 52 6.49 -17.80 -2.58
C GLY A 52 5.00 -17.49 -2.71
N VAL A 53 4.66 -16.22 -2.87
CA VAL A 53 3.30 -15.69 -2.99
C VAL A 53 2.99 -15.35 -4.44
N GLU A 54 1.80 -15.70 -4.91
CA GLU A 54 1.29 -15.26 -6.21
C GLU A 54 0.99 -13.77 -6.16
N LEU A 55 1.67 -12.96 -6.99
CA LEU A 55 1.32 -11.56 -7.23
C LEU A 55 0.53 -11.45 -8.53
N ARG A 56 -0.76 -11.15 -8.43
CA ARG A 56 -1.63 -10.90 -9.56
C ARG A 56 -1.59 -9.43 -9.94
N GLN A 57 -1.46 -9.13 -11.22
CA GLN A 57 -1.30 -7.75 -11.68
C GLN A 57 -2.22 -7.43 -12.85
N THR A 58 -2.73 -6.19 -12.86
CA THR A 58 -3.47 -5.63 -14.00
C THR A 58 -2.78 -4.36 -14.50
N PRO A 59 -2.68 -4.16 -15.83
CA PRO A 59 -2.08 -2.94 -16.36
C PRO A 59 -2.91 -1.70 -16.00
N VAL A 60 -2.24 -0.59 -15.76
CA VAL A 60 -2.86 0.73 -15.70
C VAL A 60 -3.40 1.14 -17.07
N ASN A 61 -4.30 2.11 -17.13
CA ASN A 61 -4.82 2.65 -18.38
C ASN A 61 -3.72 3.38 -19.18
N ALA A 62 -3.96 3.67 -20.46
CA ALA A 62 -2.99 4.35 -21.31
C ALA A 62 -2.66 5.79 -20.86
N ASP A 63 -3.54 6.41 -20.08
CA ASP A 63 -3.35 7.72 -19.44
C ASP A 63 -2.81 7.59 -18.01
N PHE A 64 -2.40 6.40 -17.60
CA PHE A 64 -1.92 6.02 -16.27
C PHE A 64 -2.97 6.02 -15.16
N SER A 65 -4.22 6.33 -15.41
CA SER A 65 -5.28 6.19 -14.41
C SER A 65 -5.46 4.71 -14.02
N PHE A 66 -5.99 4.49 -12.82
CA PHE A 66 -6.15 3.14 -12.27
C PHE A 66 -7.49 2.50 -12.67
N PRO A 67 -7.47 1.36 -13.40
CA PRO A 67 -8.70 0.63 -13.74
C PRO A 67 -9.17 -0.22 -12.54
N TRP A 68 -9.83 0.39 -11.58
CA TRP A 68 -10.28 -0.24 -10.32
C TRP A 68 -11.09 -1.52 -10.52
N ASP A 69 -12.00 -1.55 -11.50
CA ASP A 69 -12.78 -2.73 -11.83
C ASP A 69 -11.91 -3.92 -12.29
N ASN A 70 -10.80 -3.63 -12.97
CA ASN A 70 -9.88 -4.70 -13.41
C ASN A 70 -9.04 -5.21 -12.23
N LEU A 71 -8.65 -4.33 -11.31
CA LEU A 71 -7.98 -4.73 -10.08
C LEU A 71 -8.88 -5.61 -9.22
N LEU A 72 -10.14 -5.19 -9.01
CA LEU A 72 -11.11 -5.93 -8.19
C LEU A 72 -11.45 -7.31 -8.76
N LYS A 73 -11.39 -7.51 -10.09
CA LYS A 73 -11.56 -8.84 -10.70
C LYS A 73 -10.45 -9.84 -10.36
N LEU A 74 -9.28 -9.36 -9.91
CA LEU A 74 -8.16 -10.21 -9.50
C LEU A 74 -8.23 -10.60 -8.02
N VAL A 75 -9.07 -9.89 -7.25
CA VAL A 75 -9.28 -10.13 -5.82
C VAL A 75 -10.25 -11.30 -5.64
N ASP A 76 -9.89 -12.24 -4.77
CA ASP A 76 -10.72 -13.37 -4.36
C ASP A 76 -10.66 -13.60 -2.85
N ASP A 77 -11.24 -14.67 -2.36
CA ASP A 77 -11.27 -15.05 -0.94
C ASP A 77 -9.89 -15.42 -0.35
N LYS A 78 -8.89 -15.59 -1.21
CA LYS A 78 -7.49 -15.85 -0.83
C LYS A 78 -6.60 -14.63 -0.95
N THR A 79 -7.12 -13.50 -1.40
CA THR A 79 -6.34 -12.27 -1.50
C THR A 79 -6.15 -11.67 -0.11
N SER A 80 -4.91 -11.58 0.36
CA SER A 80 -4.57 -11.00 1.65
C SER A 80 -4.08 -9.56 1.56
N LEU A 81 -3.41 -9.20 0.45
CA LEU A 81 -2.83 -7.88 0.26
C LEU A 81 -3.20 -7.30 -1.11
N VAL A 82 -3.61 -6.04 -1.11
CA VAL A 82 -3.72 -5.21 -2.32
C VAL A 82 -2.79 -4.02 -2.16
N PHE A 83 -1.86 -3.84 -3.10
CA PHE A 83 -0.92 -2.71 -3.09
C PHE A 83 -1.36 -1.64 -4.07
N VAL A 84 -1.41 -0.40 -3.59
CA VAL A 84 -1.64 0.81 -4.40
C VAL A 84 -0.59 1.84 -4.01
N THR A 85 0.29 2.20 -4.95
CA THR A 85 1.24 3.30 -4.76
C THR A 85 0.56 4.62 -5.10
N THR A 86 0.57 5.58 -4.19
CA THR A 86 -0.11 6.87 -4.37
C THR A 86 0.64 8.01 -3.66
N PRO A 87 1.20 8.98 -4.38
CA PRO A 87 1.38 9.07 -5.85
C PRO A 87 2.11 7.87 -6.43
N ASP A 88 1.67 7.41 -7.61
CA ASP A 88 2.17 6.19 -8.23
C ASP A 88 3.62 6.29 -8.70
N ASN A 89 4.33 5.22 -8.56
CA ASN A 89 5.65 5.01 -9.16
C ASN A 89 5.56 3.84 -10.16
N PRO A 90 5.70 4.10 -11.50
CA PRO A 90 6.46 5.22 -12.09
C PRO A 90 5.63 6.38 -12.65
N SER A 91 4.30 6.33 -12.67
CA SER A 91 3.48 7.24 -13.48
C SER A 91 3.29 8.63 -12.88
N GLY A 92 3.37 8.76 -11.56
CA GLY A 92 3.00 9.98 -10.84
C GLY A 92 1.48 10.18 -10.69
N TYR A 93 0.66 9.25 -11.21
CA TYR A 93 -0.79 9.33 -11.03
C TYR A 93 -1.16 9.30 -9.56
N THR A 94 -2.06 10.18 -9.16
CA THR A 94 -2.52 10.27 -7.77
C THR A 94 -4.04 10.26 -7.76
N PRO A 95 -4.66 9.13 -7.40
CA PRO A 95 -6.11 9.05 -7.36
C PRO A 95 -6.67 9.93 -6.24
N PRO A 96 -7.84 10.56 -6.44
CA PRO A 96 -8.56 11.26 -5.36
C PRO A 96 -8.85 10.29 -4.20
N VAL A 97 -8.84 10.80 -2.97
CA VAL A 97 -9.08 10.00 -1.75
C VAL A 97 -10.40 9.22 -1.81
N ALA A 98 -11.44 9.75 -2.45
CA ALA A 98 -12.73 9.09 -2.61
C ALA A 98 -12.65 7.76 -3.40
N GLU A 99 -11.71 7.63 -4.32
CA GLU A 99 -11.48 6.38 -5.05
C GLU A 99 -10.83 5.34 -4.15
N LEU A 100 -9.87 5.75 -3.30
CA LEU A 100 -9.24 4.90 -2.29
C LEU A 100 -10.25 4.42 -1.23
N GLU A 101 -11.15 5.29 -0.80
CA GLU A 101 -12.26 4.93 0.09
C GLU A 101 -13.16 3.87 -0.53
N THR A 102 -13.50 4.05 -1.79
CA THR A 102 -14.36 3.12 -2.53
C THR A 102 -13.68 1.76 -2.66
N LEU A 103 -12.38 1.73 -2.98
CA LEU A 103 -11.60 0.52 -3.03
C LEU A 103 -11.55 -0.18 -1.66
N ALA A 104 -11.21 0.55 -0.59
CA ALA A 104 -11.11 -0.01 0.76
C ALA A 104 -12.41 -0.70 1.21
N LYS A 105 -13.56 -0.11 0.86
CA LYS A 105 -14.90 -0.67 1.17
C LYS A 105 -15.29 -1.85 0.28
N ALA A 106 -14.69 -1.98 -0.90
CA ALA A 106 -15.00 -3.03 -1.86
C ALA A 106 -14.18 -4.32 -1.62
N LEU A 107 -13.08 -4.23 -0.87
CA LEU A 107 -12.24 -5.37 -0.55
C LEU A 107 -12.89 -6.28 0.51
N PRO A 108 -12.62 -7.60 0.48
CA PRO A 108 -13.02 -8.50 1.55
C PRO A 108 -12.45 -8.09 2.91
N ASP A 109 -13.15 -8.38 3.99
CA ASP A 109 -12.72 -8.07 5.37
C ASP A 109 -11.36 -8.72 5.74
N THR A 110 -10.99 -9.79 5.05
CA THR A 110 -9.71 -10.51 5.23
C THR A 110 -8.56 -9.92 4.40
N CYS A 111 -8.85 -8.94 3.56
CA CYS A 111 -7.88 -8.32 2.65
C CYS A 111 -7.44 -6.95 3.15
N LEU A 112 -6.14 -6.74 3.27
CA LEU A 112 -5.56 -5.46 3.64
C LEU A 112 -5.19 -4.65 2.40
N LEU A 113 -5.61 -3.39 2.38
CA LEU A 113 -5.20 -2.39 1.39
C LEU A 113 -3.95 -1.67 1.88
N VAL A 114 -2.84 -1.88 1.20
CA VAL A 114 -1.57 -1.20 1.48
C VAL A 114 -1.43 0.00 0.55
N LEU A 115 -1.57 1.20 1.09
CA LEU A 115 -1.32 2.46 0.40
C LEU A 115 0.14 2.83 0.61
N ASP A 116 0.94 2.66 -0.45
CA ASP A 116 2.35 3.07 -0.44
C ASP A 116 2.44 4.56 -0.81
N GLU A 117 2.55 5.38 0.21
CA GLU A 117 2.56 6.84 0.13
C GLU A 117 3.99 7.41 0.19
N ALA A 118 4.96 6.72 -0.42
CA ALA A 118 6.36 7.15 -0.43
C ALA A 118 6.58 8.55 -1.05
N TYR A 119 5.64 9.01 -1.87
CA TYR A 119 5.71 10.29 -2.57
C TYR A 119 4.63 11.28 -2.13
N MET A 120 3.86 10.99 -1.07
CA MET A 120 2.72 11.81 -0.64
C MET A 120 3.10 13.24 -0.27
N ASP A 121 4.29 13.46 0.30
CA ASP A 121 4.78 14.80 0.65
C ASP A 121 5.02 15.72 -0.56
N PHE A 122 4.91 15.23 -1.79
CA PHE A 122 5.00 16.02 -3.02
C PHE A 122 3.64 16.50 -3.53
N THR A 123 2.54 16.11 -2.87
CA THR A 123 1.18 16.60 -3.20
C THR A 123 0.93 17.96 -2.57
N ASP A 124 0.00 18.72 -3.17
CA ASP A 124 -0.35 20.06 -2.67
C ASP A 124 -1.12 20.01 -1.34
N ASP A 125 -2.05 19.07 -1.19
CA ASP A 125 -2.78 18.82 0.06
C ASP A 125 -2.94 17.31 0.29
N GLU A 126 -2.32 16.82 1.36
CA GLU A 126 -2.42 15.42 1.76
C GLU A 126 -3.86 14.94 1.97
N ALA A 127 -4.75 15.82 2.43
CA ALA A 127 -6.13 15.44 2.74
C ALA A 127 -6.94 15.06 1.49
N ASP A 128 -6.55 15.53 0.33
CA ASP A 128 -7.22 15.22 -0.93
C ASP A 128 -6.85 13.83 -1.47
N TYR A 129 -5.75 13.23 -0.98
CA TYR A 129 -5.14 12.03 -1.56
C TYR A 129 -4.81 10.92 -0.56
N SER A 130 -4.88 11.17 0.75
CA SER A 130 -4.51 10.20 1.78
C SER A 130 -5.65 9.93 2.77
N LEU A 131 -5.77 8.66 3.17
CA LEU A 131 -6.69 8.22 4.23
C LEU A 131 -6.10 8.36 5.64
N VAL A 132 -4.88 8.90 5.81
CA VAL A 132 -4.15 8.89 7.07
C VAL A 132 -4.93 9.51 8.24
N LYS A 133 -5.70 10.57 8.00
CA LYS A 133 -6.50 11.25 9.03
C LYS A 133 -7.82 10.54 9.35
N ARG A 134 -8.16 9.51 8.59
CA ARG A 134 -9.44 8.80 8.65
C ARG A 134 -9.27 7.27 8.76
N LEU A 135 -8.08 6.82 9.18
CA LEU A 135 -7.78 5.39 9.31
C LEU A 135 -8.72 4.62 10.24
N ASP A 136 -9.32 5.28 11.22
CA ASP A 136 -10.29 4.66 12.13
C ASP A 136 -11.60 4.26 11.42
N GLU A 137 -11.88 4.84 10.25
CA GLU A 137 -13.02 4.49 9.41
C GLU A 137 -12.72 3.28 8.49
N PHE A 138 -11.44 2.93 8.33
CA PHE A 138 -10.95 1.91 7.38
C PHE A 138 -10.01 0.92 8.07
N PRO A 139 -10.53 -0.06 8.83
CA PRO A 139 -9.72 -0.99 9.62
C PRO A 139 -8.85 -1.92 8.77
N ASN A 140 -9.13 -2.03 7.48
CA ASN A 140 -8.36 -2.82 6.52
C ASN A 140 -7.30 -2.02 5.75
N VAL A 141 -7.02 -0.75 6.13
CA VAL A 141 -6.04 0.10 5.43
C VAL A 141 -4.74 0.19 6.22
N ILE A 142 -3.64 0.00 5.51
CA ILE A 142 -2.26 0.25 5.97
C ILE A 142 -1.68 1.37 5.13
N ILE A 143 -1.01 2.34 5.76
CA ILE A 143 -0.29 3.40 5.06
C ILE A 143 1.21 3.23 5.29
N SER A 144 1.97 3.09 4.21
CA SER A 144 3.43 3.02 4.23
C SER A 144 4.04 4.37 3.82
N ARG A 145 5.06 4.81 4.54
CA ARG A 145 5.78 6.07 4.31
C ARG A 145 7.29 5.88 4.42
N THR A 146 8.06 6.78 3.82
CA THR A 146 9.52 6.74 3.87
C THR A 146 10.13 8.14 4.02
N PHE A 147 11.26 8.22 4.70
CA PHE A 147 12.09 9.43 4.75
C PHE A 147 13.08 9.53 3.58
N SER A 148 13.12 8.52 2.72
CA SER A 148 14.10 8.44 1.63
C SER A 148 13.89 9.45 0.50
N LYS A 149 12.67 9.96 0.31
CA LYS A 149 12.25 10.78 -0.85
C LYS A 149 12.23 12.25 -0.52
N SER A 150 11.12 12.80 -0.10
CA SER A 150 10.92 14.23 0.18
C SER A 150 11.90 14.79 1.22
N PHE A 151 12.24 13.99 2.22
CA PHE A 151 13.18 14.38 3.27
C PHE A 151 14.66 14.24 2.87
N GLY A 152 14.97 13.66 1.71
CA GLY A 152 16.34 13.48 1.24
C GLY A 152 17.20 12.54 2.09
N MET A 153 16.58 11.69 2.92
CA MET A 153 17.26 10.86 3.92
C MET A 153 17.41 9.41 3.47
N ALA A 154 17.60 9.15 2.17
CA ALA A 154 17.69 7.80 1.64
C ALA A 154 18.74 6.92 2.32
N GLY A 155 19.88 7.51 2.70
CA GLY A 155 20.97 6.82 3.41
C GLY A 155 20.67 6.48 4.86
N LEU A 156 19.66 7.10 5.48
CA LEU A 156 19.23 6.80 6.86
C LEU A 156 18.50 5.45 6.96
N ARG A 157 17.96 4.97 5.84
CA ARG A 157 17.16 3.75 5.78
C ARG A 157 16.00 3.75 6.79
N LEU A 158 15.21 4.82 6.82
CA LEU A 158 14.07 4.96 7.71
C LEU A 158 12.77 5.03 6.93
N GLY A 159 11.88 4.10 7.23
CA GLY A 159 10.50 4.07 6.78
C GLY A 159 9.58 3.62 7.90
N TYR A 160 8.28 3.78 7.71
CA TYR A 160 7.29 3.34 8.68
C TYR A 160 5.97 2.98 8.01
N ALA A 161 5.18 2.19 8.70
CA ALA A 161 3.77 2.03 8.38
C ALA A 161 2.89 2.43 9.55
N ILE A 162 1.70 2.91 9.21
CA ILE A 162 0.58 3.05 10.13
C ILE A 162 -0.35 1.88 9.85
N VAL A 163 -0.56 1.04 10.85
CA VAL A 163 -1.28 -0.22 10.72
C VAL A 163 -2.51 -0.27 11.63
N PRO A 164 -3.47 -1.18 11.38
CA PRO A 164 -4.49 -1.55 12.36
C PRO A 164 -3.85 -1.98 13.70
N GLU A 165 -4.55 -1.75 14.80
CA GLU A 165 -4.00 -2.00 16.15
C GLU A 165 -3.68 -3.49 16.37
N GLU A 166 -4.39 -4.39 15.69
CA GLU A 166 -4.21 -5.84 15.77
C GLU A 166 -2.91 -6.32 15.09
N LEU A 167 -2.29 -5.48 14.22
CA LEU A 167 -1.03 -5.78 13.52
C LEU A 167 0.19 -5.10 14.14
N ALA A 168 0.00 -4.24 15.12
CA ALA A 168 1.04 -3.40 15.69
C ALA A 168 1.86 -4.06 16.82
#